data_bb12d412e33ae6b357aae5402c233f8c
#
_entry.id   bb12d412e33ae6b357aae5402c233f8c
#
_cell.length_a   1.000
_cell.length_b   1.000
_cell.length_c   1.000
_cell.angle_alpha   90.00
_cell.angle_beta   90.00
_cell.angle_gamma   90.00
#
_symmetry.space_group_name_H-M   'P 1'
#
loop_
_entity.id
_entity.type
_entity.pdbx_description
1 polymer ?
#
loop_
_entity_poly.entity_id
_entity_poly.type
_entity_poly.pdbx_seq_one_letter_code
_entity_poly.pdbx_strand_id
1 'polypeptide(L)'
;MHDHDDRLPDFSKQGIGEALAAIDTLLARVRAFRHTTLTESQELDRRLVEGFLEIQRWEYRSAHFQAGNPCVYTGEAIFGVLALFLRPFAPLSQRVASAVGRMLAIPAVLQQGRENVRRAHPAWIARARRECTGALAFFERGVPDLVRVEGIQHPRFLHAADAAADAFRAFAHHLETALPHSPPGACACGPEALDLLLREGHFLRTTAGEIEALAEDRIAAARASLETRARAVGAGSWREALSRLADRRPPMQDDQARYAEVWQRAREAADAHGLVTWVTDPISFVPQPVWAREAAPALYFLFYRAPAAFDRLPVVDYLVTPGAHESAIKLTHVIHHAGLGHHLQNWYAYHRAASRVGQVAGIDCASRIAMFCGGSMAEGWACYATDLMEEIGFLDAFDQLALAHTRLRIAARAVVDTRLHTGRWTLEEAEACYRDDVGMSAEAARAEAVKNSMFPATALMYLVGTTLIHTLRRALAGGPGFDLRSFHDRLLSYGSVPVALASEAMTGAAPRW
;
A
#
# COMPACT_ATOMS: atom_id res chain seq x y z
N MET A 1 11.37 10.32 16.61
CA MET A 1 11.17 9.77 15.25
C MET A 1 11.83 10.65 14.18
N HIS A 2 11.97 11.94 14.41
CA HIS A 2 12.48 12.90 13.40
C HIS A 2 14.02 13.06 13.37
N ASP A 3 14.76 12.27 14.14
CA ASP A 3 16.24 12.35 14.25
C ASP A 3 16.99 11.95 12.96
N HIS A 4 16.27 11.40 11.98
CA HIS A 4 16.83 10.91 10.71
C HIS A 4 16.15 11.53 9.48
N ASP A 5 15.37 12.60 9.65
CA ASP A 5 14.65 13.22 8.53
C ASP A 5 15.58 13.83 7.46
N ASP A 6 16.82 14.11 7.81
CA ASP A 6 17.85 14.64 6.92
C ASP A 6 18.62 13.55 6.14
N ARG A 7 18.30 12.26 6.34
CA ARG A 7 19.09 11.14 5.79
C ARG A 7 18.27 10.28 4.84
N LEU A 8 18.98 9.64 3.91
CA LEU A 8 18.52 8.53 3.10
C LEU A 8 19.19 7.23 3.57
N PRO A 9 18.63 6.05 3.25
CA PRO A 9 19.26 4.76 3.55
C PRO A 9 20.65 4.65 2.92
N ASP A 10 21.56 4.00 3.63
CA ASP A 10 22.88 3.65 3.10
C ASP A 10 22.88 2.22 2.57
N PHE A 11 22.87 2.10 1.25
CA PHE A 11 22.96 0.82 0.54
C PHE A 11 24.38 0.47 0.12
N SER A 12 25.41 1.12 0.67
CA SER A 12 26.78 0.68 0.49
C SER A 12 26.97 -0.72 1.09
N LYS A 13 28.04 -1.42 0.68
CA LYS A 13 28.39 -2.73 1.26
C LYS A 13 28.54 -2.66 2.78
N GLN A 14 29.10 -1.56 3.29
CA GLN A 14 29.23 -1.32 4.72
C GLN A 14 27.85 -1.10 5.37
N GLY A 15 27.01 -0.19 4.84
CA GLY A 15 25.69 0.10 5.38
C GLY A 15 24.77 -1.12 5.40
N ILE A 16 24.78 -1.94 4.34
CA ILE A 16 24.06 -3.21 4.29
C ILE A 16 24.58 -4.17 5.36
N GLY A 17 25.91 -4.28 5.53
CA GLY A 17 26.52 -5.12 6.56
C GLY A 17 26.14 -4.69 7.98
N GLU A 18 26.16 -3.40 8.26
CA GLU A 18 25.75 -2.82 9.55
C GLU A 18 24.25 -3.05 9.80
N ALA A 19 23.38 -2.87 8.79
CA ALA A 19 21.95 -3.14 8.91
C ALA A 19 21.68 -4.62 9.23
N LEU A 20 22.32 -5.56 8.54
CA LEU A 20 22.18 -6.99 8.81
C LEU A 20 22.67 -7.36 10.21
N ALA A 21 23.80 -6.82 10.68
CA ALA A 21 24.31 -7.05 12.02
C ALA A 21 23.35 -6.50 13.10
N ALA A 22 22.76 -5.33 12.86
CA ALA A 22 21.76 -4.75 13.74
C ALA A 22 20.48 -5.62 13.79
N ILE A 23 20.00 -6.09 12.62
CA ILE A 23 18.85 -7.00 12.52
C ILE A 23 19.11 -8.29 13.32
N ASP A 24 20.26 -8.95 13.11
CA ASP A 24 20.61 -10.19 13.83
C ASP A 24 20.70 -9.97 15.35
N THR A 25 21.24 -8.83 15.78
CA THR A 25 21.31 -8.44 17.20
C THR A 25 19.91 -8.23 17.78
N LEU A 26 19.04 -7.50 17.07
CA LEU A 26 17.66 -7.25 17.50
C LEU A 26 16.84 -8.54 17.55
N LEU A 27 16.99 -9.43 16.57
CA LEU A 27 16.33 -10.75 16.56
C LEU A 27 16.72 -11.57 17.77
N ALA A 28 18.02 -11.64 18.12
CA ALA A 28 18.47 -12.35 19.31
C ALA A 28 17.82 -11.78 20.58
N ARG A 29 17.75 -10.46 20.71
CA ARG A 29 17.13 -9.78 21.86
C ARG A 29 15.62 -10.05 21.94
N VAL A 30 14.90 -9.93 20.81
CA VAL A 30 13.44 -10.16 20.76
C VAL A 30 13.12 -11.63 21.11
N ARG A 31 13.90 -12.57 20.61
CA ARG A 31 13.73 -14.01 20.91
C ARG A 31 13.97 -14.35 22.37
N ALA A 32 14.85 -13.64 23.06
CA ALA A 32 15.07 -13.84 24.49
C ALA A 32 13.80 -13.60 25.33
N PHE A 33 12.87 -12.74 24.86
CA PHE A 33 11.59 -12.51 25.53
C PHE A 33 10.59 -13.67 25.42
N ARG A 34 10.81 -14.67 24.56
CA ARG A 34 9.94 -15.87 24.47
C ARG A 34 9.80 -16.64 25.79
N HIS A 35 10.77 -16.49 26.65
CA HIS A 35 10.84 -17.18 27.95
C HIS A 35 10.43 -16.30 29.13
N THR A 36 9.87 -15.12 28.87
CA THR A 36 9.40 -14.18 29.89
C THR A 36 7.88 -14.09 29.87
N THR A 37 7.26 -13.76 31.01
CA THR A 37 5.84 -13.48 31.09
C THR A 37 5.58 -12.11 30.47
N LEU A 38 4.86 -12.08 29.36
CA LEU A 38 4.48 -10.86 28.64
C LEU A 38 2.97 -10.64 28.76
N THR A 39 2.53 -9.38 28.71
CA THR A 39 1.13 -9.06 28.50
C THR A 39 0.73 -9.39 27.05
N GLU A 40 -0.56 -9.46 26.76
CA GLU A 40 -1.06 -9.71 25.39
C GLU A 40 -0.48 -8.73 24.37
N SER A 41 -0.49 -7.42 24.68
CA SER A 41 0.07 -6.40 23.79
C SER A 41 1.58 -6.51 23.60
N GLN A 42 2.32 -6.89 24.64
CA GLN A 42 3.77 -7.12 24.55
C GLN A 42 4.09 -8.37 23.73
N GLU A 43 3.28 -9.42 23.83
CA GLU A 43 3.44 -10.62 23.00
C GLU A 43 3.13 -10.32 21.53
N LEU A 44 2.11 -9.51 21.24
CA LEU A 44 1.86 -9.02 19.89
C LEU A 44 3.05 -8.20 19.36
N ASP A 45 3.57 -7.26 20.16
CA ASP A 45 4.75 -6.48 19.79
C ASP A 45 5.95 -7.37 19.52
N ARG A 46 6.22 -8.36 20.38
CA ARG A 46 7.32 -9.30 20.22
C ARG A 46 7.19 -10.08 18.90
N ARG A 47 6.00 -10.63 18.60
CA ARG A 47 5.75 -11.40 17.36
C ARG A 47 5.90 -10.53 16.13
N LEU A 48 5.31 -9.33 16.12
CA LEU A 48 5.39 -8.38 15.01
C LEU A 48 6.84 -7.95 14.74
N VAL A 49 7.59 -7.60 15.77
CA VAL A 49 9.01 -7.21 15.62
C VAL A 49 9.84 -8.39 15.12
N GLU A 50 9.63 -9.59 15.63
CA GLU A 50 10.35 -10.78 15.17
C GLU A 50 10.08 -11.05 13.68
N GLY A 51 8.80 -11.08 13.27
CA GLY A 51 8.41 -11.27 11.86
C GLY A 51 8.96 -10.19 10.94
N PHE A 52 8.85 -8.92 11.35
CA PHE A 52 9.38 -7.79 10.60
C PHE A 52 10.90 -7.88 10.38
N LEU A 53 11.66 -8.22 11.43
CA LEU A 53 13.11 -8.36 11.32
C LEU A 53 13.53 -9.56 10.46
N GLU A 54 12.77 -10.68 10.48
CA GLU A 54 13.00 -11.81 9.58
C GLU A 54 12.78 -11.42 8.11
N ILE A 55 11.72 -10.66 7.82
CA ILE A 55 11.44 -10.17 6.47
C ILE A 55 12.55 -9.21 6.02
N GLN A 56 12.96 -8.26 6.86
CA GLN A 56 14.06 -7.35 6.53
C GLN A 56 15.36 -8.10 6.27
N ARG A 57 15.68 -9.12 7.10
CA ARG A 57 16.87 -9.95 6.91
C ARG A 57 16.84 -10.66 5.55
N TRP A 58 15.68 -11.19 5.15
CA TRP A 58 15.50 -11.78 3.83
C TRP A 58 15.66 -10.74 2.72
N GLU A 59 15.02 -9.58 2.83
CA GLU A 59 15.09 -8.54 1.80
C GLU A 59 16.53 -8.08 1.55
N TYR A 60 17.30 -7.81 2.60
CA TYR A 60 18.70 -7.41 2.46
C TYR A 60 19.60 -8.48 1.87
N ARG A 61 19.20 -9.75 1.87
CA ARG A 61 19.95 -10.88 1.29
C ARG A 61 19.41 -11.32 -0.07
N SER A 62 18.24 -10.89 -0.43
CA SER A 62 17.55 -11.34 -1.65
C SER A 62 17.91 -10.50 -2.87
N ALA A 63 17.77 -11.12 -4.05
CA ALA A 63 17.82 -10.38 -5.32
C ALA A 63 16.52 -9.58 -5.61
N HIS A 64 15.53 -9.62 -4.72
CA HIS A 64 14.24 -8.94 -4.86
C HIS A 64 14.24 -7.52 -4.32
N PHE A 65 15.27 -7.16 -3.57
CA PHE A 65 15.42 -5.85 -2.95
C PHE A 65 16.62 -5.09 -3.53
N GLN A 66 17.55 -4.54 -2.70
CA GLN A 66 18.66 -3.68 -3.16
C GLN A 66 19.63 -4.35 -4.16
N ALA A 67 19.71 -5.68 -4.20
CA ALA A 67 20.65 -6.37 -5.10
C ALA A 67 20.10 -6.60 -6.51
N GLY A 68 18.77 -6.50 -6.72
CA GLY A 68 18.16 -6.81 -8.02
C GLY A 68 17.05 -5.86 -8.47
N ASN A 69 16.55 -5.00 -7.58
CA ASN A 69 15.45 -4.10 -7.90
C ASN A 69 15.91 -2.63 -7.95
N PRO A 70 16.10 -2.04 -9.16
CA PRO A 70 16.53 -0.65 -9.27
C PRO A 70 15.51 0.36 -8.73
N CYS A 71 14.23 -0.03 -8.63
CA CYS A 71 13.18 0.84 -8.07
C CYS A 71 13.33 1.07 -6.55
N VAL A 72 14.14 0.28 -5.84
CA VAL A 72 14.50 0.57 -4.46
C VAL A 72 15.20 1.90 -4.36
N TYR A 73 16.17 2.12 -5.23
CA TYR A 73 17.01 3.33 -5.23
C TYR A 73 16.26 4.55 -5.73
N THR A 74 15.52 4.43 -6.83
CA THR A 74 14.69 5.53 -7.34
C THR A 74 13.59 5.90 -6.36
N GLY A 75 12.93 4.90 -5.75
CA GLY A 75 11.87 5.09 -4.77
C GLY A 75 12.36 5.80 -3.51
N GLU A 76 13.41 5.30 -2.86
CA GLU A 76 13.98 5.91 -1.65
C GLU A 76 14.46 7.34 -1.91
N ALA A 77 15.10 7.58 -3.07
CA ALA A 77 15.61 8.89 -3.42
C ALA A 77 14.48 9.92 -3.62
N ILE A 78 13.44 9.60 -4.42
CA ILE A 78 12.39 10.57 -4.74
C ILE A 78 11.36 10.72 -3.61
N PHE A 79 10.85 9.61 -3.06
CA PHE A 79 9.85 9.68 -1.98
C PHE A 79 10.46 10.16 -0.67
N GLY A 80 11.74 9.93 -0.44
CA GLY A 80 12.48 10.50 0.67
C GLY A 80 12.41 12.03 0.71
N VAL A 81 12.38 12.70 -0.44
CA VAL A 81 12.22 14.17 -0.51
C VAL A 81 10.75 14.57 -0.53
N LEU A 82 9.92 13.94 -1.37
CA LEU A 82 8.49 14.26 -1.48
C LEU A 82 7.76 14.17 -0.13
N ALA A 83 8.05 13.14 0.66
CA ALA A 83 7.41 12.89 1.94
C ALA A 83 7.54 14.06 2.93
N LEU A 84 8.64 14.83 2.85
CA LEU A 84 8.88 15.97 3.72
C LEU A 84 7.92 17.15 3.46
N PHE A 85 7.29 17.20 2.29
CA PHE A 85 6.39 18.29 1.89
C PHE A 85 4.92 17.88 1.79
N LEU A 86 4.63 16.59 1.86
CA LEU A 86 3.26 16.10 1.77
C LEU A 86 2.42 16.42 3.01
N ARG A 87 3.06 16.66 4.15
CA ARG A 87 2.42 16.99 5.44
C ARG A 87 3.23 17.99 6.23
N PRO A 88 2.59 18.91 6.98
CA PRO A 88 3.28 19.88 7.82
C PRO A 88 3.64 19.30 9.20
N PHE A 89 4.35 18.16 9.26
CA PHE A 89 4.71 17.46 10.50
C PHE A 89 5.75 18.20 11.36
N ALA A 90 6.46 19.17 10.78
CA ALA A 90 7.46 20.01 11.44
C ALA A 90 7.45 21.41 10.81
N PRO A 91 8.07 22.42 11.44
CA PRO A 91 8.25 23.75 10.84
C PRO A 91 8.88 23.65 9.45
N LEU A 92 8.44 24.50 8.51
CA LEU A 92 8.92 24.48 7.13
C LEU A 92 10.45 24.58 7.04
N SER A 93 11.09 25.40 7.85
CA SER A 93 12.55 25.57 7.87
C SER A 93 13.29 24.25 8.20
N GLN A 94 12.75 23.43 9.10
CA GLN A 94 13.32 22.12 9.44
C GLN A 94 13.11 21.13 8.29
N ARG A 95 11.90 21.08 7.73
CA ARG A 95 11.60 20.21 6.57
C ARG A 95 12.46 20.55 5.35
N VAL A 96 12.70 21.86 5.12
CA VAL A 96 13.58 22.36 4.07
C VAL A 96 15.04 21.96 4.32
N ALA A 97 15.53 22.10 5.55
CA ALA A 97 16.89 21.67 5.89
C ALA A 97 17.08 20.15 5.69
N SER A 98 16.10 19.35 6.13
CA SER A 98 16.08 17.90 5.91
C SER A 98 16.05 17.55 4.41
N ALA A 99 15.24 18.24 3.63
CA ALA A 99 15.19 18.05 2.18
C ALA A 99 16.51 18.34 1.49
N VAL A 100 17.22 19.41 1.88
CA VAL A 100 18.56 19.70 1.38
C VAL A 100 19.53 18.56 1.70
N GLY A 101 19.50 18.03 2.94
CA GLY A 101 20.33 16.89 3.33
C GLY A 101 20.07 15.67 2.44
N ARG A 102 18.78 15.29 2.28
CA ARG A 102 18.38 14.15 1.44
C ARG A 102 18.71 14.36 -0.04
N MET A 103 18.42 15.53 -0.60
CA MET A 103 18.75 15.84 -2.01
C MET A 103 20.24 15.72 -2.29
N LEU A 104 21.10 16.19 -1.38
CA LEU A 104 22.56 16.06 -1.50
C LEU A 104 23.06 14.62 -1.30
N ALA A 105 22.30 13.74 -0.66
CA ALA A 105 22.60 12.31 -0.51
C ALA A 105 22.17 11.47 -1.73
N ILE A 106 21.24 11.96 -2.57
CA ILE A 106 20.72 11.22 -3.74
C ILE A 106 21.84 10.72 -4.68
N PRO A 107 22.89 11.52 -5.02
CA PRO A 107 23.97 11.03 -5.88
C PRO A 107 24.63 9.77 -5.35
N ALA A 108 24.89 9.69 -4.03
CA ALA A 108 25.49 8.52 -3.40
C ALA A 108 24.56 7.31 -3.44
N VAL A 109 23.26 7.48 -3.10
CA VAL A 109 22.26 6.42 -3.15
C VAL A 109 22.13 5.83 -4.55
N LEU A 110 22.01 6.66 -5.58
CA LEU A 110 21.88 6.19 -6.97
C LEU A 110 23.18 5.55 -7.48
N GLN A 111 24.34 6.01 -7.02
CA GLN A 111 25.63 5.36 -7.32
C GLN A 111 25.69 3.97 -6.69
N GLN A 112 25.25 3.81 -5.43
CA GLN A 112 25.12 2.50 -4.79
C GLN A 112 24.19 1.57 -5.59
N GLY A 113 23.10 2.11 -6.16
CA GLY A 113 22.22 1.38 -7.07
C GLY A 113 22.94 0.86 -8.31
N ARG A 114 23.82 1.65 -8.92
CA ARG A 114 24.65 1.22 -10.06
C ARG A 114 25.64 0.12 -9.68
N GLU A 115 26.10 0.11 -8.45
CA GLU A 115 27.08 -0.86 -7.95
C GLU A 115 26.44 -2.17 -7.52
N ASN A 116 25.25 -2.11 -6.88
CA ASN A 116 24.60 -3.26 -6.28
C ASN A 116 23.74 -4.04 -7.29
N VAL A 117 23.01 -3.34 -8.17
CA VAL A 117 22.09 -3.99 -9.12
C VAL A 117 22.88 -4.48 -10.32
N ARG A 118 23.25 -5.77 -10.27
CA ARG A 118 23.98 -6.45 -11.36
C ARG A 118 23.07 -7.18 -12.32
N ARG A 119 21.88 -7.52 -11.88
CA ARG A 119 20.87 -8.25 -12.66
C ARG A 119 19.50 -7.73 -12.23
N ALA A 120 18.69 -7.32 -13.19
CA ALA A 120 17.32 -6.88 -12.92
C ALA A 120 16.36 -7.41 -13.98
N HIS A 121 15.11 -7.60 -13.61
CA HIS A 121 14.08 -7.95 -14.58
C HIS A 121 13.84 -6.77 -15.53
N PRO A 122 13.70 -6.98 -16.86
CA PRO A 122 13.54 -5.88 -17.83
C PRO A 122 12.35 -4.95 -17.51
N ALA A 123 11.27 -5.49 -16.97
CA ALA A 123 10.11 -4.70 -16.57
C ALA A 123 10.41 -3.76 -15.36
N TRP A 124 11.28 -4.18 -14.45
CA TRP A 124 11.72 -3.34 -13.33
C TRP A 124 12.69 -2.24 -13.78
N ILE A 125 13.54 -2.53 -14.76
CA ILE A 125 14.37 -1.52 -15.42
C ILE A 125 13.49 -0.45 -16.08
N ALA A 126 12.48 -0.88 -16.86
CA ALA A 126 11.52 0.02 -17.49
C ALA A 126 10.74 0.86 -16.45
N ARG A 127 10.34 0.25 -15.32
CA ARG A 127 9.68 0.96 -14.22
C ARG A 127 10.60 1.99 -13.56
N ALA A 128 11.85 1.62 -13.25
CA ALA A 128 12.84 2.54 -12.67
C ALA A 128 13.13 3.73 -13.59
N ARG A 129 13.19 3.51 -14.92
CA ARG A 129 13.31 4.59 -15.91
C ARG A 129 12.12 5.56 -15.86
N ARG A 130 10.89 5.04 -15.74
CA ARG A 130 9.69 5.87 -15.54
C ARG A 130 9.77 6.68 -14.26
N GLU A 131 10.25 6.09 -13.17
CA GLU A 131 10.46 6.80 -11.89
C GLU A 131 11.54 7.89 -12.02
N CYS A 132 12.62 7.64 -12.77
CA CYS A 132 13.59 8.69 -13.10
C CYS A 132 12.95 9.86 -13.87
N THR A 133 12.06 9.58 -14.83
CA THR A 133 11.32 10.64 -15.54
C THR A 133 10.47 11.46 -14.58
N GLY A 134 9.76 10.80 -13.66
CA GLY A 134 8.98 11.50 -12.62
C GLY A 134 9.84 12.31 -11.67
N ALA A 135 11.00 11.78 -11.26
CA ALA A 135 11.95 12.49 -10.41
C ALA A 135 12.50 13.74 -11.10
N LEU A 136 12.89 13.64 -12.37
CA LEU A 136 13.32 14.78 -13.16
C LEU A 136 12.23 15.84 -13.29
N ALA A 137 10.98 15.43 -13.57
CA ALA A 137 9.85 16.35 -13.58
C ALA A 137 9.67 17.08 -12.23
N PHE A 138 9.86 16.37 -11.11
CA PHE A 138 9.80 16.96 -9.79
C PHE A 138 10.95 17.95 -9.53
N PHE A 139 12.21 17.53 -9.74
CA PHE A 139 13.36 18.39 -9.40
C PHE A 139 13.49 19.60 -10.33
N GLU A 140 13.17 19.46 -11.61
CA GLU A 140 13.33 20.54 -12.60
C GLU A 140 12.16 21.52 -12.63
N ARG A 141 10.93 21.04 -12.36
CA ARG A 141 9.72 21.86 -12.45
C ARG A 141 8.96 21.92 -11.12
N GLY A 142 8.79 20.80 -10.47
CA GLY A 142 8.06 20.73 -9.20
C GLY A 142 8.77 21.50 -8.09
N VAL A 143 10.09 21.42 -7.97
CA VAL A 143 10.86 22.13 -6.93
C VAL A 143 10.77 23.65 -7.08
N PRO A 144 10.92 24.28 -8.27
CA PRO A 144 10.62 25.69 -8.46
C PRO A 144 9.20 26.10 -8.04
N ASP A 145 8.20 25.29 -8.37
CA ASP A 145 6.82 25.52 -7.92
C ASP A 145 6.68 25.40 -6.41
N LEU A 146 7.32 24.41 -5.80
CA LEU A 146 7.35 24.23 -4.34
C LEU A 146 7.96 25.44 -3.64
N VAL A 147 9.11 25.93 -4.15
CA VAL A 147 9.77 27.15 -3.63
C VAL A 147 8.84 28.34 -3.69
N ARG A 148 8.13 28.52 -4.80
CA ARG A 148 7.21 29.64 -5.00
C ARG A 148 5.98 29.55 -4.08
N VAL A 149 5.38 28.35 -3.97
CA VAL A 149 4.13 28.14 -3.20
C VAL A 149 4.38 28.21 -1.70
N GLU A 150 5.45 27.56 -1.23
CA GLU A 150 5.79 27.51 0.21
C GLU A 150 6.65 28.71 0.67
N GLY A 151 7.14 29.54 -0.26
CA GLY A 151 7.99 30.68 0.07
C GLY A 151 9.38 30.28 0.60
N ILE A 152 9.95 29.18 0.10
CA ILE A 152 11.23 28.63 0.57
C ILE A 152 12.37 29.60 0.27
N GLN A 153 13.09 30.03 1.31
CA GLN A 153 14.27 30.91 1.23
C GLN A 153 15.49 30.22 1.84
N HIS A 154 15.99 29.19 1.15
CA HIS A 154 17.19 28.47 1.60
C HIS A 154 18.26 28.48 0.49
N PRO A 155 19.48 29.01 0.76
CA PRO A 155 20.46 29.30 -0.29
C PRO A 155 20.94 28.08 -1.07
N ARG A 156 20.88 26.89 -0.48
CA ARG A 156 21.33 25.64 -1.11
C ARG A 156 20.20 24.79 -1.69
N PHE A 157 18.92 25.20 -1.56
CA PHE A 157 17.78 24.33 -1.88
C PHE A 157 17.73 23.99 -3.38
N LEU A 158 17.79 25.00 -4.24
CA LEU A 158 17.79 24.79 -5.70
C LEU A 158 19.05 24.07 -6.17
N HIS A 159 20.24 24.43 -5.64
CA HIS A 159 21.48 23.72 -5.97
C HIS A 159 21.43 22.23 -5.58
N ALA A 160 20.83 21.90 -4.43
CA ALA A 160 20.65 20.51 -4.03
C ALA A 160 19.67 19.77 -4.96
N ALA A 161 18.62 20.45 -5.43
CA ALA A 161 17.70 19.89 -6.41
C ALA A 161 18.36 19.64 -7.78
N ASP A 162 19.21 20.55 -8.24
CA ASP A 162 19.99 20.38 -9.48
C ASP A 162 20.92 19.16 -9.38
N ALA A 163 21.63 19.02 -8.26
CA ALA A 163 22.52 17.87 -8.02
C ALA A 163 21.72 16.53 -8.00
N ALA A 164 20.51 16.52 -7.43
CA ALA A 164 19.63 15.37 -7.45
C ALA A 164 19.14 15.05 -8.88
N ALA A 165 18.75 16.07 -9.66
CA ALA A 165 18.35 15.90 -11.06
C ALA A 165 19.48 15.30 -11.90
N ASP A 166 20.71 15.81 -11.76
CA ASP A 166 21.88 15.28 -12.48
C ASP A 166 22.14 13.81 -12.14
N ALA A 167 22.00 13.45 -10.87
CA ALA A 167 22.16 12.06 -10.44
C ALA A 167 21.07 11.14 -11.03
N PHE A 168 19.82 11.59 -11.11
CA PHE A 168 18.75 10.85 -11.78
C PHE A 168 18.97 10.71 -13.29
N ARG A 169 19.49 11.73 -13.98
CA ARG A 169 19.88 11.63 -15.40
C ARG A 169 20.99 10.57 -15.61
N ALA A 170 22.00 10.60 -14.76
CA ALA A 170 23.09 9.62 -14.82
C ALA A 170 22.60 8.19 -14.53
N PHE A 171 21.67 8.03 -13.58
CA PHE A 171 21.07 6.73 -13.28
C PHE A 171 20.16 6.24 -14.41
N ALA A 172 19.31 7.10 -14.98
CA ALA A 172 18.50 6.78 -16.14
C ALA A 172 19.36 6.31 -17.33
N HIS A 173 20.46 7.00 -17.61
CA HIS A 173 21.42 6.59 -18.64
C HIS A 173 22.03 5.21 -18.35
N HIS A 174 22.40 4.91 -17.11
CA HIS A 174 22.89 3.59 -16.71
C HIS A 174 21.82 2.50 -16.93
N LEU A 175 20.57 2.77 -16.58
CA LEU A 175 19.44 1.86 -16.80
C LEU A 175 19.16 1.61 -18.30
N GLU A 176 19.55 2.53 -19.17
CA GLU A 176 19.41 2.41 -20.63
C GLU A 176 20.56 1.67 -21.29
N THR A 177 21.78 1.91 -20.84
CA THR A 177 23.00 1.53 -21.60
C THR A 177 23.77 0.38 -20.98
N ALA A 178 23.85 0.29 -19.66
CA ALA A 178 24.70 -0.68 -19.00
C ALA A 178 23.92 -1.90 -18.49
N LEU A 179 22.83 -1.66 -17.76
CA LEU A 179 22.08 -2.74 -17.10
C LEU A 179 21.37 -3.70 -18.07
N PRO A 180 20.84 -3.27 -19.24
CA PRO A 180 20.23 -4.18 -20.20
C PRO A 180 21.18 -5.23 -20.81
N HIS A 181 22.48 -4.99 -20.77
CA HIS A 181 23.49 -5.95 -21.22
C HIS A 181 23.85 -7.01 -20.18
N SER A 182 23.33 -6.87 -18.96
CA SER A 182 23.47 -7.87 -17.89
C SER A 182 22.44 -8.99 -18.07
N PRO A 183 22.72 -10.21 -17.58
CA PRO A 183 21.73 -11.27 -17.59
C PRO A 183 20.46 -10.83 -16.85
N PRO A 184 19.25 -11.16 -17.35
CA PRO A 184 18.02 -10.75 -16.70
C PRO A 184 17.88 -11.35 -15.29
N GLY A 185 17.30 -10.59 -14.36
CA GLY A 185 16.88 -11.06 -13.05
C GLY A 185 15.54 -11.79 -13.12
N ALA A 186 15.26 -12.65 -12.15
CA ALA A 186 13.95 -13.25 -11.97
C ALA A 186 12.97 -12.25 -11.33
N CYS A 187 11.70 -12.32 -11.68
CA CYS A 187 10.64 -11.57 -11.00
C CYS A 187 9.96 -12.36 -9.87
N ALA A 188 10.11 -13.67 -9.83
CA ALA A 188 9.64 -14.51 -8.72
C ALA A 188 10.60 -14.46 -7.54
N CYS A 189 10.07 -14.38 -6.31
CA CYS A 189 10.89 -14.47 -5.11
C CYS A 189 11.24 -15.92 -4.71
N GLY A 190 10.51 -16.89 -5.24
CA GLY A 190 10.61 -18.31 -4.92
C GLY A 190 9.62 -18.75 -3.82
N PRO A 191 9.27 -20.04 -3.78
CA PRO A 191 8.27 -20.57 -2.85
C PRO A 191 8.69 -20.41 -1.38
N GLU A 192 9.96 -20.62 -1.06
CA GLU A 192 10.47 -20.48 0.32
C GLU A 192 10.36 -19.03 0.84
N ALA A 193 10.63 -18.06 -0.04
CA ALA A 193 10.48 -16.65 0.32
C ALA A 193 9.00 -16.26 0.45
N LEU A 194 8.13 -16.75 -0.44
CA LEU A 194 6.69 -16.53 -0.32
C LEU A 194 6.15 -17.12 0.99
N ASP A 195 6.54 -18.34 1.36
CA ASP A 195 6.15 -18.98 2.63
C ASP A 195 6.65 -18.18 3.84
N LEU A 196 7.87 -17.64 3.78
CA LEU A 196 8.39 -16.73 4.82
C LEU A 196 7.47 -15.51 4.99
N LEU A 197 7.11 -14.87 3.90
CA LEU A 197 6.27 -13.66 3.91
C LEU A 197 4.85 -13.95 4.39
N LEU A 198 4.27 -15.09 4.01
CA LEU A 198 2.97 -15.52 4.52
C LEU A 198 3.00 -15.77 6.03
N ARG A 199 4.03 -16.46 6.51
CA ARG A 199 4.17 -16.82 7.93
C ARG A 199 4.57 -15.65 8.81
N GLU A 200 5.56 -14.86 8.41
CA GLU A 200 6.15 -13.82 9.25
C GLU A 200 5.52 -12.43 9.01
N GLY A 201 4.98 -12.18 7.81
CA GLY A 201 4.32 -10.91 7.46
C GLY A 201 2.82 -10.93 7.72
N HIS A 202 2.14 -11.97 7.26
CA HIS A 202 0.69 -12.12 7.43
C HIS A 202 0.28 -13.03 8.59
N PHE A 203 1.25 -13.73 9.21
CA PHE A 203 1.04 -14.69 10.30
C PHE A 203 0.07 -15.81 9.94
N LEU A 204 0.07 -16.20 8.68
CA LEU A 204 -0.76 -17.27 8.16
C LEU A 204 -0.10 -18.62 8.38
N ARG A 205 -0.93 -19.62 8.72
CA ARG A 205 -0.54 -21.05 8.70
C ARG A 205 -0.96 -21.73 7.40
N THR A 206 -1.56 -20.98 6.51
CA THR A 206 -2.11 -21.42 5.22
C THR A 206 -1.02 -21.37 4.16
N THR A 207 -1.00 -22.35 3.30
CA THR A 207 -0.08 -22.46 2.17
C THR A 207 -0.48 -21.58 1.00
N ALA A 208 0.45 -21.25 0.12
CA ALA A 208 0.17 -20.54 -1.13
C ALA A 208 -0.89 -21.28 -1.98
N GLY A 209 -0.89 -22.62 -2.00
CA GLY A 209 -1.87 -23.43 -2.72
C GLY A 209 -3.30 -23.32 -2.16
N GLU A 210 -3.44 -23.24 -0.83
CA GLU A 210 -4.76 -23.04 -0.20
C GLU A 210 -5.28 -21.61 -0.46
N ILE A 211 -4.40 -20.60 -0.49
CA ILE A 211 -4.79 -19.23 -0.86
C ILE A 211 -5.23 -19.17 -2.32
N GLU A 212 -4.52 -19.88 -3.21
CA GLU A 212 -4.87 -19.96 -4.61
C GLU A 212 -6.24 -20.60 -4.83
N ALA A 213 -6.51 -21.75 -4.17
CA ALA A 213 -7.80 -22.41 -4.25
C ALA A 213 -8.95 -21.50 -3.79
N LEU A 214 -8.76 -20.80 -2.64
CA LEU A 214 -9.70 -19.79 -2.19
C LEU A 214 -9.92 -18.70 -3.26
N ALA A 215 -8.84 -18.22 -3.88
CA ALA A 215 -8.92 -17.16 -4.88
C ALA A 215 -9.66 -17.60 -6.14
N GLU A 216 -9.45 -18.84 -6.61
CA GLU A 216 -10.19 -19.41 -7.74
C GLU A 216 -11.69 -19.52 -7.47
N ASP A 217 -12.09 -19.97 -6.27
CA ASP A 217 -13.49 -20.00 -5.86
C ASP A 217 -14.09 -18.57 -5.86
N ARG A 218 -13.34 -17.57 -5.39
CA ARG A 218 -13.78 -16.17 -5.38
C ARG A 218 -13.86 -15.57 -6.79
N ILE A 219 -12.97 -15.97 -7.71
CA ILE A 219 -13.06 -15.58 -9.12
C ILE A 219 -14.36 -16.10 -9.74
N ALA A 220 -14.69 -17.39 -9.53
CA ALA A 220 -15.91 -17.98 -10.04
C ALA A 220 -17.17 -17.26 -9.50
N ALA A 221 -17.21 -17.01 -8.18
CA ALA A 221 -18.30 -16.29 -7.55
C ALA A 221 -18.43 -14.83 -8.05
N ALA A 222 -17.30 -14.12 -8.20
CA ALA A 222 -17.29 -12.74 -8.68
C ALA A 222 -17.75 -12.64 -10.14
N ARG A 223 -17.36 -13.57 -11.01
CA ARG A 223 -17.84 -13.64 -12.39
C ARG A 223 -19.35 -13.85 -12.47
N ALA A 224 -19.90 -14.80 -11.70
CA ALA A 224 -21.34 -15.04 -11.63
C ALA A 224 -22.10 -13.77 -11.15
N SER A 225 -21.55 -13.10 -10.14
CA SER A 225 -22.09 -11.83 -9.66
C SER A 225 -22.06 -10.75 -10.73
N LEU A 226 -20.95 -10.59 -11.46
CA LEU A 226 -20.80 -9.61 -12.54
C LEU A 226 -21.84 -9.80 -13.64
N GLU A 227 -22.08 -11.02 -14.08
CA GLU A 227 -23.11 -11.31 -15.10
C GLU A 227 -24.52 -10.94 -14.60
N THR A 228 -24.79 -11.20 -13.33
CA THR A 228 -26.09 -10.82 -12.73
C THR A 228 -26.23 -9.30 -12.62
N ARG A 229 -25.18 -8.61 -12.17
CA ARG A 229 -25.17 -7.14 -12.05
C ARG A 229 -25.22 -6.44 -13.42
N ALA A 230 -24.57 -7.00 -14.45
CA ALA A 230 -24.64 -6.50 -15.80
C ALA A 230 -26.08 -6.49 -16.34
N ARG A 231 -26.81 -7.58 -16.14
CA ARG A 231 -28.24 -7.65 -16.51
C ARG A 231 -29.09 -6.62 -15.73
N ALA A 232 -28.79 -6.41 -14.45
CA ALA A 232 -29.51 -5.42 -13.64
C ALA A 232 -29.35 -3.97 -14.12
N VAL A 233 -28.25 -3.65 -14.82
CA VAL A 233 -28.03 -2.34 -15.47
C VAL A 233 -28.38 -2.34 -16.96
N GLY A 234 -29.05 -3.38 -17.45
CA GLY A 234 -29.53 -3.50 -18.83
C GLY A 234 -28.41 -3.72 -19.86
N ALA A 235 -27.27 -4.30 -19.48
CA ALA A 235 -26.17 -4.64 -20.37
C ALA A 235 -26.20 -6.11 -20.77
N GLY A 236 -25.75 -6.42 -22.00
CA GLY A 236 -25.66 -7.76 -22.55
C GLY A 236 -24.48 -8.58 -22.00
N SER A 237 -23.47 -7.89 -21.45
CA SER A 237 -22.30 -8.52 -20.82
C SER A 237 -21.74 -7.60 -19.73
N TRP A 238 -20.96 -8.18 -18.79
CA TRP A 238 -20.31 -7.37 -17.76
C TRP A 238 -19.24 -6.44 -18.33
N ARG A 239 -18.59 -6.78 -19.45
CA ARG A 239 -17.63 -5.89 -20.14
C ARG A 239 -18.33 -4.66 -20.73
N GLU A 240 -19.49 -4.84 -21.33
CA GLU A 240 -20.33 -3.73 -21.79
C GLU A 240 -20.81 -2.88 -20.60
N ALA A 241 -21.22 -3.51 -19.51
CA ALA A 241 -21.63 -2.79 -18.30
C ALA A 241 -20.50 -1.92 -17.71
N LEU A 242 -19.25 -2.43 -17.71
CA LEU A 242 -18.09 -1.66 -17.26
C LEU A 242 -17.77 -0.47 -18.18
N SER A 243 -17.95 -0.57 -19.49
CA SER A 243 -17.78 0.58 -20.37
C SER A 243 -18.78 1.69 -20.07
N ARG A 244 -20.04 1.34 -19.82
CA ARG A 244 -21.07 2.31 -19.39
C ARG A 244 -20.77 2.94 -18.03
N LEU A 245 -20.12 2.20 -17.13
CA LEU A 245 -19.69 2.71 -15.83
C LEU A 245 -18.67 3.84 -15.98
N ALA A 246 -17.72 3.70 -16.91
CA ALA A 246 -16.69 4.70 -17.18
C ALA A 246 -17.26 6.04 -17.69
N ASP A 247 -18.44 6.02 -18.32
CA ASP A 247 -19.12 7.22 -18.82
C ASP A 247 -19.89 7.98 -17.72
N ARG A 248 -20.13 7.36 -16.56
CA ARG A 248 -20.83 7.98 -15.42
C ARG A 248 -19.90 8.90 -14.63
N ARG A 249 -19.50 10.00 -15.21
CA ARG A 249 -18.68 11.02 -14.55
C ARG A 249 -19.54 12.13 -13.99
N PRO A 250 -19.23 12.63 -12.78
CA PRO A 250 -19.90 13.82 -12.26
C PRO A 250 -19.60 15.03 -13.17
N PRO A 251 -20.49 16.03 -13.19
CA PRO A 251 -20.17 17.30 -13.84
C PRO A 251 -18.86 17.86 -13.28
N MET A 252 -17.92 18.21 -14.15
CA MET A 252 -16.53 18.58 -13.82
C MET A 252 -16.36 19.89 -13.01
N GLN A 253 -17.39 20.39 -12.32
CA GLN A 253 -17.33 21.73 -11.75
C GLN A 253 -16.73 21.80 -10.35
N ASP A 254 -16.72 20.72 -9.56
CA ASP A 254 -16.08 20.70 -8.25
C ASP A 254 -15.86 19.26 -7.74
N ASP A 255 -14.76 18.65 -8.17
CA ASP A 255 -14.38 17.29 -7.70
C ASP A 255 -14.26 17.22 -6.17
N GLN A 256 -13.76 18.27 -5.50
CA GLN A 256 -13.58 18.28 -4.03
C GLN A 256 -14.94 18.26 -3.32
N ALA A 257 -15.88 19.11 -3.73
CA ALA A 257 -17.22 19.13 -3.17
C ALA A 257 -17.92 17.79 -3.38
N ARG A 258 -17.73 17.15 -4.54
CA ARG A 258 -18.30 15.84 -4.81
C ARG A 258 -17.78 14.75 -3.88
N TYR A 259 -16.46 14.71 -3.64
CA TYR A 259 -15.87 13.77 -2.68
C TYR A 259 -16.39 14.01 -1.26
N ALA A 260 -16.48 15.26 -0.84
CA ALA A 260 -16.99 15.64 0.48
C ALA A 260 -18.48 15.26 0.65
N GLU A 261 -19.31 15.50 -0.36
CA GLU A 261 -20.72 15.09 -0.36
C GLU A 261 -20.88 13.57 -0.22
N VAL A 262 -20.14 12.81 -1.04
CA VAL A 262 -20.20 11.34 -0.98
C VAL A 262 -19.72 10.84 0.38
N TRP A 263 -18.70 11.46 0.95
CA TRP A 263 -18.23 11.14 2.29
C TRP A 263 -19.28 11.39 3.37
N GLN A 264 -19.91 12.56 3.35
CA GLN A 264 -20.96 12.88 4.32
C GLN A 264 -22.09 11.85 4.27
N ARG A 265 -22.59 11.54 3.07
CA ARG A 265 -23.66 10.55 2.87
C ARG A 265 -23.25 9.13 3.31
N ALA A 266 -22.01 8.71 3.02
CA ALA A 266 -21.51 7.41 3.45
C ALA A 266 -21.40 7.33 4.98
N ARG A 267 -20.93 8.40 5.62
CA ARG A 267 -20.85 8.51 7.07
C ARG A 267 -22.22 8.45 7.73
N GLU A 268 -23.18 9.23 7.24
CA GLU A 268 -24.56 9.24 7.74
C GLU A 268 -25.20 7.85 7.63
N ALA A 269 -25.02 7.16 6.49
CA ALA A 269 -25.55 5.82 6.29
C ALA A 269 -24.90 4.80 7.25
N ALA A 270 -23.60 4.85 7.43
CA ALA A 270 -22.89 3.96 8.34
C ALA A 270 -23.26 4.22 9.81
N ASP A 271 -23.48 5.47 10.19
CA ASP A 271 -23.91 5.86 11.54
C ASP A 271 -25.33 5.40 11.84
N ALA A 272 -26.26 5.60 10.92
CA ALA A 272 -27.65 5.16 11.03
C ALA A 272 -27.77 3.64 11.26
N HIS A 273 -26.82 2.85 10.75
CA HIS A 273 -26.77 1.40 10.93
C HIS A 273 -25.83 0.97 12.07
N GLY A 274 -25.27 1.91 12.81
CA GLY A 274 -24.40 1.61 13.95
C GLY A 274 -23.18 0.76 13.60
N LEU A 275 -22.54 1.02 12.44
CA LEU A 275 -21.45 0.16 11.98
C LEU A 275 -20.20 0.28 12.83
N VAL A 276 -19.83 1.49 13.26
CA VAL A 276 -18.57 1.78 13.97
C VAL A 276 -18.75 2.91 14.96
N THR A 277 -17.84 3.06 15.92
CA THR A 277 -17.67 4.29 16.68
C THR A 277 -16.81 5.25 15.88
N TRP A 278 -17.35 6.44 15.60
CA TRP A 278 -16.69 7.41 14.73
C TRP A 278 -15.50 8.06 15.39
N VAL A 279 -14.55 8.38 14.54
CA VAL A 279 -13.34 9.11 14.87
C VAL A 279 -13.61 10.61 14.94
N THR A 280 -12.80 11.30 15.73
CA THR A 280 -12.93 12.76 15.94
C THR A 280 -12.13 13.55 14.90
N ASP A 281 -11.13 12.94 14.28
CA ASP A 281 -10.23 13.65 13.36
C ASP A 281 -10.89 13.79 11.99
N PRO A 282 -11.02 14.99 11.44
CA PRO A 282 -11.62 15.20 10.13
C PRO A 282 -10.70 14.72 9.01
N ILE A 283 -11.31 14.38 7.88
CA ILE A 283 -10.63 14.19 6.60
C ILE A 283 -10.97 15.35 5.68
N SER A 284 -9.95 15.89 5.01
CA SER A 284 -10.09 16.95 4.02
C SER A 284 -9.80 16.43 2.61
N PHE A 285 -10.70 16.67 1.68
CA PHE A 285 -10.47 16.39 0.27
C PHE A 285 -9.81 17.60 -0.38
N VAL A 286 -8.59 17.41 -0.88
CA VAL A 286 -7.75 18.51 -1.39
C VAL A 286 -7.24 18.19 -2.79
N PRO A 287 -6.97 19.21 -3.64
CA PRO A 287 -6.37 18.97 -4.94
C PRO A 287 -4.94 18.48 -4.78
N GLN A 288 -4.46 17.75 -5.77
CA GLN A 288 -3.05 17.37 -5.82
C GLN A 288 -2.17 18.63 -5.83
N PRO A 289 -1.10 18.68 -5.00
CA PRO A 289 -0.21 19.83 -4.97
C PRO A 289 0.38 20.15 -6.35
N VAL A 290 0.42 21.43 -6.71
CA VAL A 290 0.90 21.89 -8.03
C VAL A 290 2.30 21.33 -8.32
N TRP A 291 3.18 21.37 -7.32
CA TRP A 291 4.55 20.90 -7.41
C TRP A 291 4.70 19.37 -7.61
N ALA A 292 3.64 18.59 -7.37
CA ALA A 292 3.67 17.13 -7.54
C ALA A 292 3.00 16.66 -8.86
N ARG A 293 2.21 17.50 -9.52
CA ARG A 293 1.33 17.09 -10.65
C ARG A 293 2.04 16.40 -11.78
N GLU A 294 3.19 16.93 -12.22
CA GLU A 294 3.90 16.38 -13.36
C GLU A 294 4.67 15.10 -13.02
N ALA A 295 5.10 14.95 -11.77
CA ALA A 295 5.81 13.78 -11.30
C ALA A 295 4.86 12.60 -11.01
N ALA A 296 3.65 12.88 -10.50
CA ALA A 296 2.71 11.89 -10.01
C ALA A 296 2.36 10.76 -10.99
N PRO A 297 2.15 11.00 -12.31
CA PRO A 297 1.82 9.91 -13.25
C PRO A 297 2.93 8.87 -13.42
N ALA A 298 4.17 9.23 -13.14
CA ALA A 298 5.32 8.34 -13.25
C ALA A 298 5.68 7.63 -11.93
N LEU A 299 5.08 8.05 -10.82
CA LEU A 299 5.33 7.55 -9.47
C LEU A 299 4.12 6.79 -8.94
N TYR A 300 4.33 5.86 -7.97
CA TYR A 300 3.24 5.32 -7.16
C TYR A 300 2.85 6.36 -6.12
N PHE A 301 1.97 7.28 -6.53
CA PHE A 301 1.56 8.38 -5.68
C PHE A 301 0.35 7.98 -4.83
N LEU A 302 0.49 8.15 -3.52
CA LEU A 302 -0.58 7.82 -2.60
C LEU A 302 -1.53 9.00 -2.44
N PHE A 303 -2.80 8.68 -2.44
CA PHE A 303 -3.86 9.66 -2.31
C PHE A 303 -4.16 9.99 -0.85
N TYR A 304 -4.16 8.99 0.03
CA TYR A 304 -4.42 9.15 1.45
C TYR A 304 -3.14 9.57 2.19
N ARG A 305 -3.22 10.66 2.96
CA ARG A 305 -2.13 11.25 3.73
C ARG A 305 -2.33 11.00 5.21
N ALA A 306 -2.17 9.76 5.65
CA ALA A 306 -2.19 9.44 7.06
C ALA A 306 -1.15 10.25 7.83
N PRO A 307 -1.42 10.68 9.08
CA PRO A 307 -0.39 11.18 9.96
C PRO A 307 0.70 10.12 10.14
N ALA A 308 1.94 10.54 10.30
CA ALA A 308 2.96 9.62 10.78
C ALA A 308 2.58 9.14 12.19
N ALA A 309 2.91 7.89 12.51
CA ALA A 309 2.66 7.38 13.85
C ALA A 309 3.29 8.31 14.88
N PHE A 310 2.54 8.65 15.92
CA PHE A 310 2.90 9.56 17.00
C PHE A 310 2.92 11.07 16.70
N ASP A 311 2.75 11.51 15.46
CA ASP A 311 2.64 12.94 15.13
C ASP A 311 1.30 13.54 15.55
N ARG A 312 0.24 12.71 15.62
CA ARG A 312 -1.12 13.08 16.06
C ARG A 312 -1.67 14.34 15.37
N LEU A 313 -1.43 14.45 14.07
CA LEU A 313 -2.01 15.53 13.28
C LEU A 313 -3.53 15.33 13.20
N PRO A 314 -4.33 16.36 13.57
CA PRO A 314 -5.79 16.22 13.70
C PRO A 314 -6.52 16.17 12.36
N VAL A 315 -5.86 16.49 11.26
CA VAL A 315 -6.45 16.55 9.91
C VAL A 315 -5.68 15.63 8.98
N VAL A 316 -6.42 14.87 8.20
CA VAL A 316 -5.89 14.00 7.17
C VAL A 316 -6.31 14.53 5.80
N ASP A 317 -5.33 14.77 4.94
CA ASP A 317 -5.58 15.17 3.57
C ASP A 317 -5.74 13.95 2.67
N TYR A 318 -6.77 13.98 1.82
CA TYR A 318 -6.97 13.03 0.74
C TYR A 318 -6.87 13.75 -0.60
N LEU A 319 -5.97 13.31 -1.46
CA LEU A 319 -5.75 13.91 -2.77
C LEU A 319 -6.80 13.44 -3.76
N VAL A 320 -7.61 14.39 -4.24
CA VAL A 320 -8.68 14.13 -5.20
C VAL A 320 -8.11 13.72 -6.55
N THR A 321 -8.69 12.69 -7.17
CA THR A 321 -8.38 12.27 -8.53
C THR A 321 -9.35 12.94 -9.50
N PRO A 322 -8.89 13.87 -10.35
CA PRO A 322 -9.75 14.55 -11.31
C PRO A 322 -10.38 13.57 -12.32
N GLY A 323 -11.66 13.78 -12.61
CA GLY A 323 -12.38 13.03 -13.64
C GLY A 323 -12.64 11.56 -13.31
N ALA A 324 -12.56 11.15 -12.05
CA ALA A 324 -12.98 9.82 -11.62
C ALA A 324 -14.50 9.63 -11.84
N HIS A 325 -14.93 8.42 -12.24
CA HIS A 325 -16.36 8.13 -12.37
C HIS A 325 -17.00 7.93 -10.98
N GLU A 326 -18.32 8.12 -10.88
CA GLU A 326 -19.08 8.15 -9.63
C GLU A 326 -18.80 6.95 -8.71
N SER A 327 -18.83 5.73 -9.26
CA SER A 327 -18.58 4.55 -8.43
C SER A 327 -17.12 4.41 -7.98
N ALA A 328 -16.15 4.96 -8.73
CA ALA A 328 -14.77 5.02 -8.28
C ALA A 328 -14.61 6.02 -7.13
N ILE A 329 -15.25 7.20 -7.24
CA ILE A 329 -15.30 8.18 -6.14
C ILE A 329 -15.87 7.51 -4.89
N LYS A 330 -17.03 6.87 -5.00
CA LYS A 330 -17.73 6.28 -3.87
C LYS A 330 -16.95 5.10 -3.27
N LEU A 331 -16.64 4.08 -4.05
CA LEU A 331 -16.07 2.83 -3.56
C LEU A 331 -14.58 2.94 -3.25
N THR A 332 -13.79 3.39 -4.24
CA THR A 332 -12.33 3.37 -4.12
C THR A 332 -11.82 4.53 -3.29
N HIS A 333 -12.24 5.76 -3.64
CA HIS A 333 -11.67 6.94 -3.02
C HIS A 333 -12.27 7.26 -1.66
N VAL A 334 -13.61 7.24 -1.53
CA VAL A 334 -14.28 7.69 -0.31
C VAL A 334 -14.44 6.56 0.71
N ILE A 335 -14.95 5.38 0.32
CA ILE A 335 -15.19 4.31 1.28
C ILE A 335 -13.88 3.58 1.62
N HIS A 336 -13.17 3.07 0.62
CA HIS A 336 -11.97 2.24 0.82
C HIS A 336 -10.77 3.07 1.30
N HIS A 337 -10.32 4.06 0.51
CA HIS A 337 -9.10 4.79 0.83
C HIS A 337 -9.28 5.86 1.90
N ALA A 338 -10.42 6.53 1.92
CA ALA A 338 -10.70 7.57 2.90
C ALA A 338 -11.60 7.03 4.02
N GLY A 339 -12.56 7.75 4.39
CA GLY A 339 -13.68 7.54 5.28
C GLY A 339 -13.69 6.31 6.18
N LEU A 340 -14.52 5.38 5.81
CA LEU A 340 -14.77 4.16 6.59
C LEU A 340 -13.60 3.15 6.52
N GLY A 341 -12.82 3.19 5.44
CA GLY A 341 -11.68 2.30 5.21
C GLY A 341 -10.41 2.75 5.96
N HIS A 342 -9.40 3.19 5.21
CA HIS A 342 -8.08 3.48 5.79
C HIS A 342 -8.07 4.61 6.82
N HIS A 343 -8.92 5.65 6.68
CA HIS A 343 -8.94 6.73 7.65
C HIS A 343 -9.37 6.23 9.04
N LEU A 344 -10.46 5.47 9.11
CA LEU A 344 -10.95 4.90 10.35
C LEU A 344 -9.94 3.92 10.95
N GLN A 345 -9.41 3.00 10.14
CA GLN A 345 -8.44 1.99 10.57
C GLN A 345 -7.16 2.64 11.12
N ASN A 346 -6.61 3.65 10.42
CA ASN A 346 -5.42 4.37 10.89
C ASN A 346 -5.69 5.16 12.17
N TRP A 347 -6.85 5.80 12.29
CA TRP A 347 -7.21 6.50 13.52
C TRP A 347 -7.21 5.55 14.73
N TYR A 348 -7.84 4.38 14.61
CA TYR A 348 -7.82 3.38 15.67
C TYR A 348 -6.41 2.88 15.97
N ALA A 349 -5.59 2.65 14.96
CA ALA A 349 -4.20 2.28 15.13
C ALA A 349 -3.43 3.33 15.97
N TYR A 350 -3.58 4.61 15.67
CA TYR A 350 -2.85 5.67 16.35
C TYR A 350 -3.39 5.99 17.75
N HIS A 351 -4.68 5.86 17.97
CA HIS A 351 -5.33 6.34 19.21
C HIS A 351 -5.77 5.22 20.15
N ARG A 352 -5.98 4.00 19.68
CA ARG A 352 -6.58 2.89 20.43
C ARG A 352 -5.71 1.65 20.51
N ALA A 353 -4.76 1.45 19.61
CA ALA A 353 -3.97 0.24 19.62
C ALA A 353 -3.09 0.14 20.88
N ALA A 354 -3.24 -0.97 21.59
CA ALA A 354 -2.41 -1.29 22.75
C ALA A 354 -1.00 -1.76 22.33
N SER A 355 -0.88 -2.41 21.18
CA SER A 355 0.40 -2.79 20.57
C SER A 355 1.11 -1.54 20.04
N ARG A 356 2.32 -1.29 20.52
CA ARG A 356 3.11 -0.15 20.07
C ARG A 356 3.64 -0.34 18.65
N VAL A 357 3.98 -1.58 18.28
CA VAL A 357 4.37 -1.93 16.91
C VAL A 357 3.17 -1.85 15.97
N GLY A 358 1.98 -2.23 16.43
CA GLY A 358 0.72 -2.09 15.69
C GLY A 358 0.38 -0.63 15.34
N GLN A 359 0.83 0.34 16.14
CA GLN A 359 0.71 1.78 15.81
C GLN A 359 1.64 2.20 14.66
N VAL A 360 2.76 1.51 14.46
CA VAL A 360 3.82 1.85 13.49
C VAL A 360 3.70 1.05 12.21
N ALA A 361 3.27 -0.20 12.30
CA ALA A 361 3.31 -1.17 11.19
C ALA A 361 2.48 -0.75 9.95
N GLY A 362 1.47 0.09 10.13
CA GLY A 362 0.65 0.62 9.02
C GLY A 362 1.21 1.87 8.37
N ILE A 363 2.43 2.29 8.70
CA ILE A 363 3.04 3.44 8.06
C ILE A 363 3.43 3.07 6.63
N ASP A 364 2.93 3.87 5.72
CA ASP A 364 3.31 3.83 4.33
C ASP A 364 4.69 4.47 4.14
N CYS A 365 5.61 3.70 3.63
CA CYS A 365 6.96 4.14 3.31
C CYS A 365 7.39 3.70 1.91
N ALA A 366 8.35 4.39 1.34
CA ALA A 366 8.88 4.09 0.02
C ALA A 366 9.58 2.71 -0.03
N SER A 367 10.15 2.27 1.08
CA SER A 367 10.80 0.96 1.22
C SER A 367 9.82 -0.22 1.29
N ARG A 368 8.51 0.01 1.42
CA ARG A 368 7.45 -1.00 1.30
C ARG A 368 7.42 -2.07 2.40
N ILE A 369 8.43 -2.14 3.21
CA ILE A 369 8.60 -3.14 4.27
C ILE A 369 7.45 -3.06 5.27
N ALA A 370 7.06 -1.83 5.62
CA ALA A 370 5.96 -1.60 6.54
C ALA A 370 4.60 -2.08 6.02
N MET A 371 4.41 -2.20 4.70
CA MET A 371 3.17 -2.73 4.12
C MET A 371 2.92 -4.20 4.51
N PHE A 372 3.96 -4.99 4.75
CA PHE A 372 3.79 -6.39 5.11
C PHE A 372 3.18 -6.56 6.50
N CYS A 373 3.67 -5.83 7.48
CA CYS A 373 3.29 -6.06 8.87
C CYS A 373 1.83 -5.77 9.19
N GLY A 374 1.18 -4.85 8.48
CA GLY A 374 -0.22 -4.50 8.71
C GLY A 374 -1.13 -4.63 7.50
N GLY A 375 -0.60 -5.08 6.36
CA GLY A 375 -1.29 -5.03 5.08
C GLY A 375 -2.61 -5.79 5.04
N SER A 376 -2.69 -6.99 5.63
CA SER A 376 -3.94 -7.76 5.68
C SER A 376 -5.01 -7.10 6.56
N MET A 377 -4.64 -6.30 7.58
CA MET A 377 -5.59 -5.49 8.33
C MET A 377 -5.98 -4.24 7.54
N ALA A 378 -5.04 -3.46 7.07
CA ALA A 378 -5.31 -2.20 6.38
C ALA A 378 -6.16 -2.42 5.13
N GLU A 379 -5.74 -3.28 4.23
CA GLU A 379 -6.45 -3.56 2.98
C GLU A 379 -7.66 -4.47 3.18
N GLY A 380 -7.56 -5.44 4.09
CA GLY A 380 -8.68 -6.32 4.45
C GLY A 380 -9.83 -5.54 5.05
N TRP A 381 -9.57 -4.62 6.00
CA TRP A 381 -10.57 -3.74 6.57
C TRP A 381 -11.18 -2.80 5.52
N ALA A 382 -10.35 -2.18 4.68
CA ALA A 382 -10.84 -1.25 3.66
C ALA A 382 -11.74 -1.93 2.62
N CYS A 383 -11.44 -3.18 2.22
CA CYS A 383 -12.32 -3.98 1.38
C CYS A 383 -13.59 -4.41 2.13
N TYR A 384 -13.46 -4.84 3.38
CA TYR A 384 -14.61 -5.18 4.23
C TYR A 384 -15.53 -3.98 4.46
N ALA A 385 -15.01 -2.77 4.57
CA ALA A 385 -15.79 -1.54 4.65
C ALA A 385 -16.68 -1.33 3.40
N THR A 386 -16.19 -1.68 2.20
CA THR A 386 -17.02 -1.64 0.99
C THR A 386 -18.12 -2.70 1.00
N ASP A 387 -17.84 -3.88 1.55
CA ASP A 387 -18.82 -4.95 1.75
C ASP A 387 -19.92 -4.53 2.74
N LEU A 388 -19.55 -3.88 3.85
CA LEU A 388 -20.52 -3.33 4.81
C LEU A 388 -21.46 -2.31 4.17
N MET A 389 -20.95 -1.44 3.30
CA MET A 389 -21.77 -0.44 2.62
C MET A 389 -22.71 -1.07 1.58
N GLU A 390 -22.34 -2.22 0.99
CA GLU A 390 -23.29 -3.04 0.21
C GLU A 390 -24.37 -3.67 1.11
N GLU A 391 -23.98 -4.26 2.24
CA GLU A 391 -24.90 -4.91 3.19
C GLU A 391 -26.01 -3.97 3.69
N ILE A 392 -25.68 -2.70 3.95
CA ILE A 392 -26.68 -1.71 4.41
C ILE A 392 -27.46 -1.04 3.27
N GLY A 393 -27.27 -1.45 2.01
CA GLY A 393 -28.02 -0.93 0.87
C GLY A 393 -27.60 0.48 0.39
N PHE A 394 -26.40 0.94 0.75
CA PHE A 394 -25.90 2.27 0.32
C PHE A 394 -25.53 2.33 -1.17
N LEU A 395 -25.21 1.19 -1.77
CA LEU A 395 -24.70 1.10 -3.13
C LEU A 395 -25.82 0.96 -4.17
N ASP A 396 -25.81 1.80 -5.20
CA ASP A 396 -26.71 1.64 -6.36
C ASP A 396 -26.29 0.45 -7.26
N ALA A 397 -27.07 0.15 -8.30
CA ALA A 397 -26.81 -0.98 -9.19
C ALA A 397 -25.46 -0.90 -9.90
N PHE A 398 -25.00 0.29 -10.28
CA PHE A 398 -23.70 0.49 -10.89
C PHE A 398 -22.55 0.40 -9.88
N ASP A 399 -22.77 0.87 -8.67
CA ASP A 399 -21.79 0.69 -7.58
C ASP A 399 -21.61 -0.78 -7.24
N GLN A 400 -22.71 -1.53 -7.19
CA GLN A 400 -22.67 -2.98 -6.96
C GLN A 400 -21.96 -3.74 -8.10
N LEU A 401 -22.12 -3.29 -9.37
CA LEU A 401 -21.36 -3.80 -10.50
C LEU A 401 -19.85 -3.51 -10.34
N ALA A 402 -19.49 -2.28 -9.99
CA ALA A 402 -18.11 -1.87 -9.77
C ALA A 402 -17.46 -2.63 -8.60
N LEU A 403 -18.22 -2.89 -7.53
CA LEU A 403 -17.76 -3.68 -6.39
C LEU A 403 -17.53 -5.16 -6.79
N ALA A 404 -18.44 -5.75 -7.57
CA ALA A 404 -18.26 -7.11 -8.08
C ALA A 404 -17.00 -7.22 -8.98
N HIS A 405 -16.72 -6.21 -9.80
CA HIS A 405 -15.49 -6.15 -10.59
C HIS A 405 -14.24 -5.98 -9.72
N THR A 406 -14.32 -5.17 -8.67
CA THR A 406 -13.24 -5.03 -7.68
C THR A 406 -12.94 -6.35 -6.98
N ARG A 407 -13.97 -7.12 -6.58
CA ARG A 407 -13.82 -8.46 -5.98
C ARG A 407 -13.16 -9.44 -6.96
N LEU A 408 -13.52 -9.41 -8.25
CA LEU A 408 -12.84 -10.20 -9.29
C LEU A 408 -11.34 -9.85 -9.37
N ARG A 409 -11.02 -8.56 -9.43
CA ARG A 409 -9.62 -8.09 -9.47
C ARG A 409 -8.83 -8.49 -8.23
N ILE A 410 -9.41 -8.38 -7.04
CA ILE A 410 -8.77 -8.77 -5.77
C ILE A 410 -8.49 -10.28 -5.73
N ALA A 411 -9.42 -11.09 -6.18
CA ALA A 411 -9.22 -12.53 -6.26
C ALA A 411 -8.14 -12.90 -7.31
N ALA A 412 -8.14 -12.25 -8.47
CA ALA A 412 -7.09 -12.42 -9.48
C ALA A 412 -5.71 -11.99 -8.95
N ARG A 413 -5.61 -10.93 -8.16
CA ARG A 413 -4.38 -10.52 -7.47
C ARG A 413 -3.79 -11.65 -6.63
N ALA A 414 -4.61 -12.38 -5.89
CA ALA A 414 -4.14 -13.48 -5.05
C ALA A 414 -3.63 -14.67 -5.90
N VAL A 415 -4.30 -15.00 -7.01
CA VAL A 415 -3.83 -16.01 -7.96
C VAL A 415 -2.50 -15.59 -8.60
N VAL A 416 -2.41 -14.34 -9.06
CA VAL A 416 -1.19 -13.80 -9.66
C VAL A 416 -0.04 -13.84 -8.67
N ASP A 417 -0.25 -13.38 -7.44
CA ASP A 417 0.79 -13.33 -6.39
C ASP A 417 1.34 -14.73 -6.11
N THR A 418 0.46 -15.73 -5.92
CA THR A 418 0.87 -17.09 -5.63
C THR A 418 1.58 -17.75 -6.81
N ARG A 419 1.04 -17.64 -8.03
CA ARG A 419 1.62 -18.30 -9.22
C ARG A 419 2.90 -17.65 -9.70
N LEU A 420 2.96 -16.32 -9.68
CA LEU A 420 4.15 -15.58 -10.07
C LEU A 420 5.31 -15.84 -9.13
N HIS A 421 5.08 -15.75 -7.81
CA HIS A 421 6.15 -15.86 -6.82
C HIS A 421 6.57 -17.30 -6.50
N THR A 422 5.74 -18.28 -6.82
CA THR A 422 6.17 -19.70 -6.87
C THR A 422 6.88 -20.09 -8.18
N GLY A 423 7.00 -19.15 -9.13
CA GLY A 423 7.65 -19.39 -10.42
C GLY A 423 6.83 -20.19 -11.42
N ARG A 424 5.53 -20.41 -11.15
CA ARG A 424 4.63 -21.15 -12.06
C ARG A 424 4.10 -20.29 -13.20
N TRP A 425 4.09 -18.96 -13.02
CA TRP A 425 3.75 -17.99 -14.06
C TRP A 425 4.90 -17.05 -14.37
N THR A 426 4.98 -16.68 -15.63
CA THR A 426 5.78 -15.56 -16.12
C THR A 426 5.03 -14.25 -15.84
N LEU A 427 5.74 -13.12 -16.02
CA LEU A 427 5.11 -11.80 -15.91
C LEU A 427 4.06 -11.57 -17.00
N GLU A 428 4.28 -12.14 -18.20
CA GLU A 428 3.37 -12.07 -19.34
C GLU A 428 2.07 -12.83 -19.08
N GLU A 429 2.13 -13.99 -18.42
CA GLU A 429 0.94 -14.75 -18.00
C GLU A 429 0.16 -14.01 -16.91
N ALA A 430 0.84 -13.36 -15.97
CA ALA A 430 0.22 -12.50 -14.98
C ALA A 430 -0.49 -11.29 -15.63
N GLU A 431 0.15 -10.66 -16.62
CA GLU A 431 -0.44 -9.57 -17.39
C GLU A 431 -1.67 -10.06 -18.19
N ALA A 432 -1.59 -11.23 -18.83
CA ALA A 432 -2.70 -11.82 -19.56
C ALA A 432 -3.91 -12.09 -18.65
N CYS A 433 -3.70 -12.60 -17.44
CA CYS A 433 -4.76 -12.78 -16.45
C CYS A 433 -5.50 -11.47 -16.16
N TYR A 434 -4.77 -10.38 -15.89
CA TYR A 434 -5.40 -9.09 -15.63
C TYR A 434 -6.13 -8.52 -16.84
N ARG A 435 -5.57 -8.67 -18.04
CA ARG A 435 -6.18 -8.16 -19.27
C ARG A 435 -7.40 -8.98 -19.68
N ASP A 436 -7.25 -10.30 -19.76
CA ASP A 436 -8.22 -11.17 -20.41
C ASP A 436 -9.30 -11.66 -19.43
N ASP A 437 -8.91 -12.02 -18.22
CA ASP A 437 -9.81 -12.55 -17.19
C ASP A 437 -10.49 -11.48 -16.35
N VAL A 438 -9.78 -10.38 -16.04
CA VAL A 438 -10.31 -9.26 -15.24
C VAL A 438 -10.86 -8.14 -16.13
N GLY A 439 -10.45 -8.06 -17.41
CA GLY A 439 -10.91 -7.03 -18.35
C GLY A 439 -10.25 -5.67 -18.14
N MET A 440 -9.02 -5.64 -17.64
CA MET A 440 -8.23 -4.41 -17.53
C MET A 440 -7.68 -4.00 -18.89
N SER A 441 -7.42 -2.69 -19.09
CA SER A 441 -6.67 -2.25 -20.26
C SER A 441 -5.26 -2.87 -20.27
N ALA A 442 -4.64 -3.02 -21.44
CA ALA A 442 -3.30 -3.61 -21.54
C ALA A 442 -2.27 -2.83 -20.70
N GLU A 443 -2.35 -1.49 -20.68
CA GLU A 443 -1.48 -0.66 -19.86
C GLU A 443 -1.68 -0.89 -18.36
N ALA A 444 -2.93 -0.91 -17.90
CA ALA A 444 -3.25 -1.14 -16.49
C ALA A 444 -2.89 -2.57 -16.06
N ALA A 445 -3.13 -3.58 -16.89
CA ALA A 445 -2.77 -4.97 -16.64
C ALA A 445 -1.24 -5.13 -16.50
N ARG A 446 -0.48 -4.52 -17.42
CA ARG A 446 0.99 -4.51 -17.35
C ARG A 446 1.49 -3.82 -16.09
N ALA A 447 0.96 -2.65 -15.75
CA ALA A 447 1.35 -1.89 -14.56
C ALA A 447 1.06 -2.69 -13.28
N GLU A 448 -0.09 -3.37 -13.21
CA GLU A 448 -0.49 -4.19 -12.07
C GLU A 448 0.41 -5.44 -11.93
N ALA A 449 0.67 -6.15 -13.02
CA ALA A 449 1.56 -7.32 -13.02
C ALA A 449 3.00 -6.94 -12.59
N VAL A 450 3.53 -5.84 -13.12
CA VAL A 450 4.86 -5.34 -12.74
C VAL A 450 4.88 -4.96 -11.25
N LYS A 451 3.85 -4.27 -10.76
CA LYS A 451 3.73 -3.94 -9.33
C LYS A 451 3.76 -5.20 -8.47
N ASN A 452 2.95 -6.20 -8.81
CA ASN A 452 2.87 -7.43 -8.03
C ASN A 452 4.20 -8.20 -8.04
N SER A 453 4.90 -8.23 -9.18
CA SER A 453 6.22 -8.87 -9.26
C SER A 453 7.28 -8.22 -8.37
N MET A 454 7.13 -6.94 -8.04
CA MET A 454 8.06 -6.20 -7.17
C MET A 454 7.77 -6.38 -5.68
N PHE A 455 6.55 -6.79 -5.34
CA PHE A 455 6.04 -6.81 -3.96
C PHE A 455 5.38 -8.15 -3.64
N PRO A 456 6.18 -9.23 -3.43
CA PRO A 456 5.64 -10.55 -3.14
C PRO A 456 4.78 -10.54 -1.87
N ALA A 457 3.73 -11.34 -1.87
CA ALA A 457 2.74 -11.49 -0.81
C ALA A 457 1.92 -10.22 -0.48
N THR A 458 2.00 -9.16 -1.30
CA THR A 458 1.18 -7.95 -1.08
C THR A 458 -0.12 -7.95 -1.87
N ALA A 459 -0.14 -8.59 -3.03
CA ALA A 459 -1.34 -8.59 -3.86
C ALA A 459 -2.45 -9.49 -3.29
N LEU A 460 -2.11 -10.55 -2.56
CA LEU A 460 -3.05 -11.45 -1.89
C LEU A 460 -3.68 -10.87 -0.60
N MET A 461 -3.05 -9.86 0.03
CA MET A 461 -3.46 -9.37 1.35
C MET A 461 -4.89 -8.81 1.39
N TYR A 462 -5.40 -8.28 0.28
CA TYR A 462 -6.76 -7.79 0.12
C TYR A 462 -7.79 -8.92 0.31
N LEU A 463 -7.63 -10.00 -0.43
CA LEU A 463 -8.52 -11.16 -0.38
C LEU A 463 -8.43 -11.86 0.98
N VAL A 464 -7.21 -12.13 1.43
CA VAL A 464 -6.95 -12.85 2.68
C VAL A 464 -7.48 -12.06 3.87
N GLY A 465 -7.14 -10.78 3.96
CA GLY A 465 -7.58 -9.91 5.05
C GLY A 465 -9.11 -9.82 5.14
N THR A 466 -9.78 -9.54 4.02
CA THR A 466 -11.25 -9.46 3.96
C THR A 466 -11.90 -10.80 4.34
N THR A 467 -11.38 -11.90 3.80
CA THR A 467 -11.91 -13.25 4.12
C THR A 467 -11.78 -13.58 5.60
N LEU A 468 -10.64 -13.26 6.22
CA LEU A 468 -10.41 -13.49 7.65
C LEU A 468 -11.32 -12.62 8.53
N ILE A 469 -11.57 -11.36 8.15
CA ILE A 469 -12.51 -10.49 8.89
C ILE A 469 -13.93 -11.05 8.83
N HIS A 470 -14.41 -11.44 7.65
CA HIS A 470 -15.73 -12.08 7.52
C HIS A 470 -15.82 -13.39 8.30
N THR A 471 -14.76 -14.19 8.30
CA THR A 471 -14.72 -15.45 9.04
C THR A 471 -14.75 -15.22 10.56
N LEU A 472 -13.96 -14.26 11.05
CA LEU A 472 -13.95 -13.86 12.45
C LEU A 472 -15.33 -13.33 12.90
N ARG A 473 -15.94 -12.45 12.09
CA ARG A 473 -17.31 -11.95 12.34
C ARG A 473 -18.31 -13.10 12.46
N ARG A 474 -18.32 -14.05 11.52
CA ARG A 474 -19.21 -15.22 11.55
C ARG A 474 -18.98 -16.09 12.79
N ALA A 475 -17.73 -16.33 13.15
CA ALA A 475 -17.39 -17.12 14.33
C ALA A 475 -17.89 -16.50 15.64
N LEU A 476 -17.85 -15.16 15.76
CA LEU A 476 -18.27 -14.44 16.95
C LEU A 476 -19.77 -14.13 16.96
N ALA A 477 -20.41 -13.99 15.80
CA ALA A 477 -21.84 -13.65 15.67
C ALA A 477 -22.78 -14.71 16.26
N GLY A 478 -22.34 -15.97 16.39
CA GLY A 478 -23.12 -17.03 17.06
C GLY A 478 -23.09 -16.98 18.59
N GLY A 479 -22.26 -16.09 19.16
CA GLY A 479 -22.14 -15.94 20.62
C GLY A 479 -23.22 -15.05 21.23
N PRO A 480 -23.52 -15.22 22.55
CA PRO A 480 -24.50 -14.38 23.23
C PRO A 480 -24.00 -12.92 23.29
N GLY A 481 -24.91 -11.97 23.00
CA GLY A 481 -24.61 -10.54 23.12
C GLY A 481 -23.69 -9.97 22.02
N PHE A 482 -23.59 -10.64 20.88
CA PHE A 482 -22.85 -10.09 19.74
C PHE A 482 -23.45 -8.75 19.30
N ASP A 483 -22.61 -7.73 19.25
CA ASP A 483 -22.92 -6.41 18.70
C ASP A 483 -21.91 -6.05 17.62
N LEU A 484 -22.42 -5.67 16.44
CA LEU A 484 -21.58 -5.45 15.26
C LEU A 484 -20.62 -4.27 15.45
N ARG A 485 -21.08 -3.18 16.06
CA ARG A 485 -20.24 -2.02 16.36
C ARG A 485 -19.10 -2.38 17.31
N SER A 486 -19.44 -3.05 18.41
CA SER A 486 -18.44 -3.50 19.40
C SER A 486 -17.42 -4.47 18.80
N PHE A 487 -17.86 -5.33 17.88
CA PHE A 487 -16.96 -6.20 17.13
C PHE A 487 -15.96 -5.41 16.29
N HIS A 488 -16.45 -4.41 15.52
CA HIS A 488 -15.59 -3.58 14.68
C HIS A 488 -14.62 -2.73 15.51
N ASP A 489 -15.13 -2.08 16.55
CA ASP A 489 -14.31 -1.25 17.44
C ASP A 489 -13.21 -2.08 18.12
N ARG A 490 -13.52 -3.31 18.55
CA ARG A 490 -12.54 -4.22 19.13
C ARG A 490 -11.50 -4.66 18.10
N LEU A 491 -11.92 -5.06 16.89
CA LEU A 491 -11.01 -5.47 15.83
C LEU A 491 -10.04 -4.33 15.45
N LEU A 492 -10.58 -3.14 15.22
CA LEU A 492 -9.80 -1.96 14.85
C LEU A 492 -8.84 -1.51 15.96
N SER A 493 -9.19 -1.77 17.24
CA SER A 493 -8.33 -1.43 18.37
C SER A 493 -7.06 -2.28 18.48
N TYR A 494 -6.92 -3.33 17.68
CA TYR A 494 -5.62 -4.00 17.50
C TYR A 494 -4.65 -3.16 16.65
N GLY A 495 -5.15 -2.14 15.91
CA GLY A 495 -4.34 -1.30 15.05
C GLY A 495 -3.89 -2.00 13.78
N SER A 496 -2.71 -1.70 13.31
CA SER A 496 -2.14 -2.29 12.09
C SER A 496 -1.53 -3.70 12.34
N VAL A 497 -2.16 -4.47 13.20
CA VAL A 497 -1.80 -5.88 13.45
C VAL A 497 -2.44 -6.74 12.35
N PRO A 498 -1.70 -7.69 11.73
CA PRO A 498 -2.29 -8.61 10.75
C PRO A 498 -3.54 -9.31 11.27
N VAL A 499 -4.57 -9.43 10.42
CA VAL A 499 -5.88 -9.96 10.82
C VAL A 499 -5.77 -11.35 11.45
N ALA A 500 -4.84 -12.20 11.00
CA ALA A 500 -4.63 -13.52 11.58
C ALA A 500 -4.24 -13.45 13.07
N LEU A 501 -3.34 -12.52 13.43
CA LEU A 501 -2.95 -12.29 14.84
C LEU A 501 -4.08 -11.69 15.66
N ALA A 502 -4.78 -10.69 15.13
CA ALA A 502 -5.94 -10.11 15.79
C ALA A 502 -7.03 -11.17 16.02
N SER A 503 -7.30 -12.04 15.04
CA SER A 503 -8.25 -13.14 15.17
C SER A 503 -7.83 -14.14 16.25
N GLU A 504 -6.55 -14.52 16.29
CA GLU A 504 -6.00 -15.40 17.32
C GLU A 504 -6.17 -14.80 18.73
N ALA A 505 -5.87 -13.50 18.88
CA ALA A 505 -6.05 -12.79 20.15
C ALA A 505 -7.53 -12.66 20.56
N MET A 506 -8.45 -12.52 19.61
CA MET A 506 -9.89 -12.40 19.90
C MET A 506 -10.56 -13.74 20.21
N THR A 507 -10.07 -14.87 19.70
CA THR A 507 -10.72 -16.18 19.76
C THR A 507 -9.92 -17.25 20.50
N GLY A 508 -8.63 -17.01 20.77
CA GLY A 508 -7.70 -18.00 21.33
C GLY A 508 -7.22 -19.05 20.32
N ALA A 509 -7.60 -18.95 19.04
CA ALA A 509 -7.25 -19.92 18.00
C ALA A 509 -6.82 -19.24 16.70
N ALA A 510 -5.84 -19.83 16.00
CA ALA A 510 -5.45 -19.36 14.67
C ALA A 510 -6.64 -19.48 13.69
N PRO A 511 -6.93 -18.44 12.89
CA PRO A 511 -8.07 -18.47 11.98
C PRO A 511 -7.88 -19.48 10.85
N ARG A 512 -9.03 -20.03 10.37
CA ARG A 512 -9.14 -20.80 9.13
C ARG A 512 -10.33 -20.24 8.36
N TRP A 513 -10.29 -20.15 7.00
CA TRP A 513 -11.42 -19.78 6.15
C TRP A 513 -12.28 -20.95 5.74
#